data_4fd67fde1eebd9a168e712e07e566180
#
_entry.id   4fd67fde1eebd9a168e712e07e566180
#
_cell.length_a   1.000
_cell.length_b   1.000
_cell.length_c   1.000
_cell.angle_alpha   90.00
_cell.angle_beta   90.00
_cell.angle_gamma   90.00
#
_symmetry.space_group_name_H-M   'P 1'
#
loop_
_entity.id
_entity.type
_entity.pdbx_description
1 polymer ?
#
loop_
_entity_poly.entity_id
_entity_poly.type
_entity_poly.pdbx_seq_one_letter_code
_entity_poly.pdbx_strand_id
1 'polypeptide(L)'
;MDFTLKPSETPGGPPPTMTCPKCGFEQPQSTDCVKCGIVIARYKPSQSAAPAYTPPPPPMSKEQAAIEKMKAITPPPAGPGLFSILFRVARWGIVLGCLLALFMMFRPAPPPVVAVDPEGAQKIGGKFLAAQEAAAQGQTFTMPVTEAELNAWLQSNLAPSGGAGPAGGGGQSTQEQMQSSMKDIKLHLAGDQIQAYTRFNLYGKDVSLQLTGKLSVKDGRIRLDATDGLLGTLPIPKAALGSTVASLFDAPTNREKFVLPPHIANVQIQNGELHISYKSTATQ
;
A
#
# COMPACT_ATOMS: atom_id res chain seq x y z
N MET A 1 8.39 -35.55 49.82
CA MET A 1 8.06 -34.45 50.74
C MET A 1 6.82 -33.77 50.21
N ASP A 2 5.66 -34.27 50.71
CA ASP A 2 4.35 -33.76 50.38
C ASP A 2 4.07 -32.45 51.13
N PHE A 3 3.72 -31.42 50.42
CA PHE A 3 3.12 -30.20 50.97
C PHE A 3 1.68 -30.07 50.45
N THR A 4 0.78 -30.70 51.21
CA THR A 4 -0.66 -30.45 51.15
C THR A 4 -0.96 -29.07 51.80
N LEU A 5 -1.33 -28.08 50.95
CA LEU A 5 -1.87 -26.82 51.44
C LEU A 5 -3.37 -26.96 51.70
N LYS A 6 -3.72 -26.84 52.99
CA LYS A 6 -5.07 -26.81 53.55
C LYS A 6 -5.75 -25.50 53.17
N PRO A 7 -7.02 -25.51 52.69
CA PRO A 7 -7.75 -24.27 52.43
C PRO A 7 -8.13 -23.58 53.73
N SER A 8 -7.84 -22.30 53.78
CA SER A 8 -8.20 -21.36 54.85
C SER A 8 -9.70 -21.07 54.81
N GLU A 9 -10.40 -21.50 55.85
CA GLU A 9 -11.81 -21.10 56.11
C GLU A 9 -11.84 -19.66 56.58
N THR A 10 -12.55 -18.80 55.84
CA THR A 10 -12.88 -17.43 56.22
C THR A 10 -14.21 -17.44 56.99
N PRO A 11 -14.27 -16.86 58.22
CA PRO A 11 -15.50 -16.91 59.01
C PRO A 11 -16.55 -15.88 58.57
N GLY A 12 -17.80 -16.36 58.34
CA GLY A 12 -19.04 -15.75 58.76
C GLY A 12 -19.43 -14.41 58.15
N GLY A 13 -19.78 -14.35 56.85
CA GLY A 13 -20.74 -13.36 56.38
C GLY A 13 -22.19 -13.80 56.73
N PRO A 14 -23.16 -12.87 56.89
CA PRO A 14 -24.53 -13.26 57.10
C PRO A 14 -25.02 -14.14 55.96
N PRO A 15 -25.87 -15.17 56.26
CA PRO A 15 -26.34 -16.09 55.21
C PRO A 15 -27.07 -15.31 54.14
N PRO A 16 -26.87 -15.66 52.84
CA PRO A 16 -27.58 -15.00 51.75
C PRO A 16 -29.09 -15.13 51.91
N THR A 17 -29.78 -13.99 51.96
CA THR A 17 -31.23 -13.91 52.05
C THR A 17 -31.85 -13.87 50.64
N MET A 18 -33.07 -14.43 50.50
CA MET A 18 -33.85 -14.37 49.27
C MET A 18 -35.25 -13.87 49.56
N THR A 19 -35.84 -13.14 48.62
CA THR A 19 -37.20 -12.61 48.72
C THR A 19 -38.18 -13.51 48.00
N CYS A 20 -39.27 -13.91 48.66
CA CYS A 20 -40.26 -14.76 48.05
C CYS A 20 -41.03 -14.04 46.90
N PRO A 21 -41.07 -14.59 45.67
CA PRO A 21 -41.69 -13.94 44.52
C PRO A 21 -43.25 -13.85 44.61
N LYS A 22 -43.88 -14.51 45.55
CA LYS A 22 -45.34 -14.47 45.76
C LYS A 22 -45.78 -13.49 46.85
N CYS A 23 -45.11 -13.46 48.00
CA CYS A 23 -45.54 -12.69 49.16
C CYS A 23 -44.56 -11.60 49.62
N GLY A 24 -43.40 -11.46 48.95
CA GLY A 24 -42.39 -10.47 49.30
C GLY A 24 -41.65 -10.69 50.62
N PHE A 25 -41.79 -11.86 51.25
CA PHE A 25 -41.15 -12.14 52.54
C PHE A 25 -39.67 -12.49 52.35
N GLU A 26 -38.78 -11.84 53.09
CA GLU A 26 -37.35 -12.12 53.08
C GLU A 26 -37.04 -13.26 54.04
N GLN A 27 -36.32 -14.26 53.53
CA GLN A 27 -35.93 -15.47 54.30
C GLN A 27 -34.52 -15.95 53.86
N PRO A 28 -33.88 -16.76 54.66
CA PRO A 28 -32.66 -17.47 54.23
C PRO A 28 -32.95 -18.32 52.98
N GLN A 29 -31.96 -18.56 52.13
CA GLN A 29 -32.14 -19.40 50.96
C GLN A 29 -32.72 -20.76 51.31
N SER A 30 -33.98 -21.01 50.88
CA SER A 30 -34.73 -22.26 51.08
C SER A 30 -35.55 -22.58 49.83
N THR A 31 -35.83 -23.86 49.62
CA THR A 31 -36.65 -24.35 48.50
C THR A 31 -38.13 -23.89 48.60
N ASP A 32 -38.62 -23.64 49.82
CA ASP A 32 -39.98 -23.30 50.10
C ASP A 32 -40.11 -22.00 50.90
N CYS A 33 -41.15 -21.24 50.67
CA CYS A 33 -41.40 -20.03 51.44
C CYS A 33 -42.03 -20.37 52.79
N VAL A 34 -41.37 -20.02 53.91
CA VAL A 34 -41.85 -20.30 55.28
C VAL A 34 -43.16 -19.59 55.59
N LYS A 35 -43.49 -18.48 54.95
CA LYS A 35 -44.68 -17.67 55.19
C LYS A 35 -45.90 -18.13 54.37
N CYS A 36 -45.72 -18.46 53.11
CA CYS A 36 -46.83 -18.78 52.21
C CYS A 36 -46.81 -20.19 51.60
N GLY A 37 -45.81 -21.01 51.95
CA GLY A 37 -45.73 -22.43 51.60
C GLY A 37 -45.48 -22.73 50.10
N ILE A 38 -45.12 -21.77 49.28
CA ILE A 38 -44.85 -22.04 47.88
C ILE A 38 -43.46 -22.59 47.65
N VAL A 39 -43.31 -23.54 46.74
CA VAL A 39 -42.01 -23.99 46.22
C VAL A 39 -41.52 -22.93 45.24
N ILE A 40 -40.49 -22.19 45.62
CA ILE A 40 -39.98 -21.01 44.88
C ILE A 40 -39.54 -21.40 43.46
N ALA A 41 -38.90 -22.55 43.32
CA ALA A 41 -38.41 -23.04 42.02
C ALA A 41 -39.53 -23.40 41.02
N ARG A 42 -40.76 -23.64 41.49
CA ARG A 42 -41.92 -24.01 40.65
C ARG A 42 -42.95 -22.89 40.50
N TYR A 43 -42.73 -21.76 41.17
CA TYR A 43 -43.66 -20.64 41.10
C TYR A 43 -43.58 -19.94 39.74
N LYS A 44 -44.65 -20.07 38.97
CA LYS A 44 -44.87 -19.26 37.75
C LYS A 44 -45.87 -18.15 38.16
N PRO A 45 -45.49 -16.87 38.07
CA PRO A 45 -46.43 -15.78 38.34
C PRO A 45 -47.59 -15.89 37.34
N SER A 46 -48.81 -16.03 37.89
CA SER A 46 -50.02 -15.99 37.06
C SER A 46 -50.15 -14.58 36.46
N GLN A 47 -50.26 -14.50 35.15
CA GLN A 47 -50.41 -13.23 34.41
C GLN A 47 -51.85 -12.65 34.57
N SER A 48 -52.56 -12.97 35.62
CA SER A 48 -53.82 -12.37 35.96
C SER A 48 -53.62 -11.30 37.04
N ALA A 49 -52.86 -10.28 36.71
CA ALA A 49 -52.91 -9.05 37.46
C ALA A 49 -54.00 -8.17 36.82
N ALA A 50 -55.04 -7.89 37.56
CA ALA A 50 -56.00 -6.85 37.21
C ALA A 50 -55.26 -5.54 36.87
N PRO A 51 -55.77 -4.73 35.92
CA PRO A 51 -55.11 -3.51 35.57
C PRO A 51 -54.88 -2.68 36.84
N ALA A 52 -53.59 -2.44 37.13
CA ALA A 52 -53.21 -1.57 38.24
C ALA A 52 -53.84 -0.21 37.95
N TYR A 53 -54.65 0.27 38.90
CA TYR A 53 -55.20 1.62 38.88
C TYR A 53 -54.01 2.59 38.79
N THR A 54 -53.83 3.15 37.63
CA THR A 54 -52.89 4.25 37.41
C THR A 54 -53.63 5.51 37.89
N PRO A 55 -53.18 6.13 38.96
CA PRO A 55 -53.81 7.39 39.37
C PRO A 55 -53.63 8.40 38.22
N PRO A 56 -54.65 9.24 37.96
CA PRO A 56 -54.54 10.27 36.94
C PRO A 56 -53.27 11.09 37.19
N PRO A 57 -52.52 11.41 36.15
CA PRO A 57 -51.27 12.18 36.31
C PRO A 57 -51.63 13.49 37.05
N PRO A 58 -50.77 13.92 37.98
CA PRO A 58 -51.01 15.19 38.70
C PRO A 58 -51.08 16.31 37.64
N PRO A 59 -51.92 17.34 37.91
CA PRO A 59 -52.05 18.44 36.97
C PRO A 59 -50.70 19.05 36.66
N MET A 60 -50.32 19.01 35.38
CA MET A 60 -49.01 19.50 34.92
C MET A 60 -48.83 20.95 35.31
N SER A 61 -47.72 21.29 35.92
CA SER A 61 -47.41 22.68 36.24
C SER A 61 -47.33 23.47 34.93
N LYS A 62 -47.64 24.78 34.99
CA LYS A 62 -47.60 25.66 33.81
C LYS A 62 -46.25 25.61 33.08
N GLU A 63 -45.18 25.33 33.81
CA GLU A 63 -43.84 25.14 33.30
C GLU A 63 -43.69 23.85 32.50
N GLN A 64 -44.21 22.72 32.98
CA GLN A 64 -44.21 21.44 32.28
C GLN A 64 -45.05 21.49 30.99
N ALA A 65 -46.18 22.18 31.01
CA ALA A 65 -47.02 22.40 29.82
C ALA A 65 -46.31 23.30 28.79
N ALA A 66 -45.50 24.24 29.23
CA ALA A 66 -44.69 25.07 28.34
C ALA A 66 -43.55 24.26 27.71
N ILE A 67 -42.89 23.38 28.47
CA ILE A 67 -41.84 22.48 27.97
C ILE A 67 -42.38 21.48 26.95
N GLU A 68 -43.61 20.95 27.21
CA GLU A 68 -44.24 20.01 26.28
C GLU A 68 -44.70 20.70 24.99
N LYS A 69 -45.21 21.93 25.07
CA LYS A 69 -45.47 22.76 23.89
C LYS A 69 -44.20 23.10 23.11
N MET A 70 -43.07 23.38 23.77
CA MET A 70 -41.77 23.57 23.09
C MET A 70 -41.29 22.29 22.44
N LYS A 71 -41.48 21.14 23.03
CA LYS A 71 -41.10 19.83 22.47
C LYS A 71 -42.01 19.45 21.27
N ALA A 72 -43.27 19.87 21.27
CA ALA A 72 -44.17 19.65 20.12
C ALA A 72 -43.88 20.57 18.92
N ILE A 73 -43.19 21.70 19.16
CA ILE A 73 -42.76 22.63 18.10
C ILE A 73 -41.40 22.23 17.47
N THR A 74 -40.66 21.30 18.13
CA THR A 74 -39.40 20.78 17.53
C THR A 74 -39.78 19.97 16.30
N PRO A 75 -39.39 20.38 15.08
CA PRO A 75 -39.67 19.60 13.91
C PRO A 75 -39.01 18.21 14.07
N PRO A 76 -39.65 17.14 13.59
CA PRO A 76 -39.05 15.82 13.64
C PRO A 76 -37.66 15.89 13.03
N PRO A 77 -36.67 15.16 13.57
CA PRO A 77 -35.33 15.16 13.01
C PRO A 77 -35.46 14.90 11.53
N ALA A 78 -35.04 15.87 10.72
CA ALA A 78 -35.04 15.74 9.27
C ALA A 78 -34.33 14.42 8.95
N GLY A 79 -35.01 13.51 8.28
CA GLY A 79 -34.41 12.25 7.83
C GLY A 79 -33.12 12.55 7.09
N PRO A 80 -32.23 11.58 6.85
CA PRO A 80 -30.93 11.81 6.27
C PRO A 80 -31.08 12.60 4.98
N GLY A 81 -30.77 13.91 5.05
CA GLY A 81 -30.91 14.83 3.93
C GLY A 81 -30.16 14.27 2.72
N LEU A 82 -30.61 14.57 1.51
CA LEU A 82 -29.95 14.22 0.25
C LEU A 82 -28.43 14.40 0.32
N PHE A 83 -27.96 15.44 1.03
CA PHE A 83 -26.56 15.72 1.26
C PHE A 83 -25.85 14.62 2.07
N SER A 84 -26.48 14.04 3.10
CA SER A 84 -25.85 12.97 3.89
C SER A 84 -25.79 11.65 3.11
N ILE A 85 -26.78 11.41 2.24
CA ILE A 85 -26.78 10.25 1.34
C ILE A 85 -25.68 10.42 0.29
N LEU A 86 -25.61 11.60 -0.32
CA LEU A 86 -24.57 11.92 -1.31
C LEU A 86 -23.17 11.79 -0.71
N PHE A 87 -22.95 12.33 0.49
CA PHE A 87 -21.68 12.22 1.21
C PHE A 87 -21.31 10.77 1.55
N ARG A 88 -22.32 9.96 1.94
CA ARG A 88 -22.10 8.53 2.21
C ARG A 88 -21.72 7.77 0.95
N VAL A 89 -22.43 8.01 -0.16
CA VAL A 89 -22.12 7.41 -1.46
C VAL A 89 -20.74 7.84 -1.95
N ALA A 90 -20.41 9.13 -1.86
CA ALA A 90 -19.10 9.65 -2.24
C ALA A 90 -17.98 9.00 -1.40
N ARG A 91 -18.16 8.89 -0.09
CA ARG A 91 -17.19 8.25 0.82
C ARG A 91 -16.95 6.78 0.44
N TRP A 92 -18.05 6.00 0.22
CA TRP A 92 -17.90 4.61 -0.21
C TRP A 92 -17.32 4.48 -1.61
N GLY A 93 -17.65 5.40 -2.51
CA GLY A 93 -17.03 5.50 -3.84
C GLY A 93 -15.52 5.71 -3.78
N ILE A 94 -15.06 6.62 -2.91
CA ILE A 94 -13.62 6.85 -2.68
C ILE A 94 -12.95 5.59 -2.11
N VAL A 95 -13.54 4.95 -1.09
CA VAL A 95 -12.99 3.73 -0.50
C VAL A 95 -12.88 2.62 -1.54
N LEU A 96 -13.94 2.40 -2.32
CA LEU A 96 -13.95 1.41 -3.39
C LEU A 96 -12.92 1.74 -4.48
N GLY A 97 -12.81 3.02 -4.86
CA GLY A 97 -11.80 3.49 -5.81
C GLY A 97 -10.37 3.25 -5.31
N CYS A 98 -10.09 3.55 -4.05
CA CYS A 98 -8.79 3.26 -3.43
C CYS A 98 -8.48 1.75 -3.40
N LEU A 99 -9.45 0.92 -3.04
CA LEU A 99 -9.30 -0.54 -3.05
C LEU A 99 -9.04 -1.08 -4.46
N LEU A 100 -9.75 -0.55 -5.46
CA LEU A 100 -9.54 -0.92 -6.86
C LEU A 100 -8.14 -0.49 -7.34
N ALA A 101 -7.71 0.72 -7.00
CA ALA A 101 -6.37 1.22 -7.33
C ALA A 101 -5.27 0.35 -6.70
N LEU A 102 -5.42 -0.01 -5.41
CA LEU A 102 -4.51 -0.93 -4.73
C LEU A 102 -4.50 -2.31 -5.40
N PHE A 103 -5.67 -2.83 -5.75
CA PHE A 103 -5.77 -4.11 -6.47
C PHE A 103 -5.03 -4.06 -7.81
N MET A 104 -5.22 -2.99 -8.61
CA MET A 104 -4.53 -2.79 -9.88
C MET A 104 -3.01 -2.64 -9.69
N MET A 105 -2.56 -1.96 -8.64
CA MET A 105 -1.14 -1.78 -8.31
C MET A 105 -0.45 -3.12 -8.01
N PHE A 106 -1.12 -4.02 -7.27
CA PHE A 106 -0.55 -5.33 -6.91
C PHE A 106 -0.75 -6.40 -7.99
N ARG A 107 -1.48 -6.10 -9.06
CA ARG A 107 -1.57 -6.99 -10.21
C ARG A 107 -0.40 -6.70 -11.14
N PRO A 108 0.60 -7.62 -11.27
CA PRO A 108 1.76 -7.36 -12.11
C PRO A 108 1.35 -7.23 -13.59
N ALA A 109 1.89 -6.22 -14.26
CA ALA A 109 1.77 -6.13 -15.70
C ALA A 109 2.55 -7.28 -16.37
N PRO A 110 2.09 -7.79 -17.52
CA PRO A 110 2.82 -8.79 -18.25
C PRO A 110 4.19 -8.22 -18.67
N PRO A 111 5.30 -8.96 -18.44
CA PRO A 111 6.61 -8.52 -18.89
C PRO A 111 6.66 -8.46 -20.41
N PRO A 112 7.38 -7.49 -21.00
CA PRO A 112 7.62 -7.47 -22.44
C PRO A 112 8.40 -8.72 -22.85
N VAL A 113 8.05 -9.26 -24.02
CA VAL A 113 8.80 -10.35 -24.63
C VAL A 113 10.02 -9.72 -25.30
N VAL A 114 11.18 -9.88 -24.71
CA VAL A 114 12.44 -9.33 -25.19
C VAL A 114 13.37 -10.46 -25.64
N ALA A 115 14.08 -10.27 -26.74
CA ALA A 115 15.14 -11.15 -27.13
C ALA A 115 16.35 -10.99 -26.18
N VAL A 116 17.04 -12.08 -25.89
CA VAL A 116 18.30 -12.08 -25.11
C VAL A 116 19.31 -12.84 -25.92
N ASP A 117 20.44 -12.20 -26.23
CA ASP A 117 21.57 -12.85 -26.86
C ASP A 117 22.53 -13.36 -25.77
N PRO A 118 22.76 -14.70 -25.64
CA PRO A 118 23.62 -15.26 -24.61
C PRO A 118 25.05 -14.69 -24.63
N GLU A 119 25.52 -14.31 -25.81
CA GLU A 119 26.86 -13.70 -26.01
C GLU A 119 26.83 -12.17 -25.99
N GLY A 120 25.65 -11.57 -25.83
CA GLY A 120 25.44 -10.13 -25.96
C GLY A 120 26.29 -9.30 -25.00
N ALA A 121 26.48 -9.77 -23.77
CA ALA A 121 27.32 -9.08 -22.79
C ALA A 121 28.83 -9.02 -23.26
N GLN A 122 29.34 -10.08 -23.88
CA GLN A 122 30.69 -10.11 -24.40
C GLN A 122 30.81 -9.24 -25.64
N LYS A 123 29.81 -9.26 -26.53
CA LYS A 123 29.76 -8.41 -27.73
C LYS A 123 29.74 -6.92 -27.36
N ILE A 124 28.98 -6.52 -26.34
CA ILE A 124 29.04 -5.14 -25.83
C ILE A 124 30.42 -4.80 -25.32
N GLY A 125 31.05 -5.68 -24.54
CA GLY A 125 32.41 -5.46 -24.05
C GLY A 125 33.41 -5.23 -25.20
N GLY A 126 33.36 -6.05 -26.25
CA GLY A 126 34.19 -5.87 -27.45
C GLY A 126 33.89 -4.55 -28.20
N LYS A 127 32.61 -4.19 -28.34
CA LYS A 127 32.22 -2.91 -28.94
C LYS A 127 32.72 -1.71 -28.13
N PHE A 128 32.70 -1.78 -26.80
CA PHE A 128 33.25 -0.75 -25.93
C PHE A 128 34.75 -0.56 -26.10
N LEU A 129 35.51 -1.65 -26.17
CA LEU A 129 36.94 -1.59 -26.41
C LEU A 129 37.24 -0.95 -27.78
N ALA A 130 36.57 -1.39 -28.85
CA ALA A 130 36.71 -0.83 -30.17
C ALA A 130 36.37 0.67 -30.23
N ALA A 131 35.29 1.08 -29.53
CA ALA A 131 34.90 2.47 -29.42
C ALA A 131 35.93 3.33 -28.67
N GLN A 132 36.56 2.77 -27.63
CA GLN A 132 37.61 3.43 -26.86
C GLN A 132 38.88 3.59 -27.66
N GLU A 133 39.28 2.57 -28.44
CA GLU A 133 40.41 2.63 -29.37
C GLU A 133 40.21 3.67 -30.46
N ALA A 134 39.01 3.70 -31.09
CA ALA A 134 38.68 4.69 -32.10
C ALA A 134 38.70 6.14 -31.51
N ALA A 135 38.20 6.32 -30.31
CA ALA A 135 38.24 7.62 -29.62
C ALA A 135 39.67 8.05 -29.29
N ALA A 136 40.56 7.12 -28.91
CA ALA A 136 41.97 7.38 -28.66
C ALA A 136 42.71 7.78 -29.94
N GLN A 137 42.26 7.27 -31.10
CA GLN A 137 42.80 7.64 -32.43
C GLN A 137 42.24 8.98 -32.96
N GLY A 138 41.41 9.66 -32.16
CA GLY A 138 40.84 10.92 -32.57
C GLY A 138 39.65 10.81 -33.53
N GLN A 139 39.06 9.61 -33.66
CA GLN A 139 37.91 9.36 -34.52
C GLN A 139 36.62 9.46 -33.74
N THR A 140 35.55 10.01 -34.34
CA THR A 140 34.19 9.90 -33.82
C THR A 140 33.64 8.53 -34.18
N PHE A 141 33.09 7.84 -33.20
CA PHE A 141 32.54 6.50 -33.37
C PHE A 141 31.13 6.44 -32.81
N THR A 142 30.21 5.80 -33.52
CA THR A 142 28.86 5.52 -33.01
C THR A 142 28.73 4.01 -32.87
N MET A 143 28.47 3.58 -31.65
CA MET A 143 28.28 2.18 -31.29
C MET A 143 26.81 1.84 -31.29
N PRO A 144 26.32 1.01 -32.22
CA PRO A 144 24.94 0.47 -32.12
C PRO A 144 24.93 -0.71 -31.16
N VAL A 145 23.94 -0.71 -30.26
CA VAL A 145 23.66 -1.78 -29.30
C VAL A 145 22.24 -2.24 -29.51
N THR A 146 22.08 -3.50 -29.84
CA THR A 146 20.76 -4.10 -30.04
C THR A 146 20.05 -4.35 -28.72
N GLU A 147 18.72 -4.48 -28.75
CA GLU A 147 17.91 -4.83 -27.57
C GLU A 147 18.39 -6.13 -26.91
N ALA A 148 18.70 -7.15 -27.72
CA ALA A 148 19.14 -8.45 -27.22
C ALA A 148 20.48 -8.38 -26.48
N GLU A 149 21.44 -7.63 -27.02
CA GLU A 149 22.74 -7.37 -26.39
C GLU A 149 22.55 -6.59 -25.09
N LEU A 150 21.75 -5.53 -25.12
CA LEU A 150 21.49 -4.68 -23.95
C LEU A 150 20.86 -5.47 -22.79
N ASN A 151 19.86 -6.29 -23.09
CA ASN A 151 19.21 -7.14 -22.07
C ASN A 151 20.19 -8.21 -21.52
N ALA A 152 21.03 -8.79 -22.35
CA ALA A 152 22.07 -9.73 -21.90
C ALA A 152 23.08 -9.05 -20.97
N TRP A 153 23.52 -7.85 -21.32
CA TRP A 153 24.43 -7.07 -20.47
C TRP A 153 23.78 -6.69 -19.14
N LEU A 154 22.52 -6.26 -19.14
CA LEU A 154 21.76 -5.96 -17.92
C LEU A 154 21.63 -7.19 -17.01
N GLN A 155 21.30 -8.34 -17.56
CA GLN A 155 21.20 -9.57 -16.81
C GLN A 155 22.53 -9.99 -16.18
N SER A 156 23.67 -9.79 -16.87
CA SER A 156 24.98 -10.15 -16.34
C SER A 156 25.52 -9.17 -15.31
N ASN A 157 25.14 -7.87 -15.40
CA ASN A 157 25.70 -6.82 -14.54
C ASN A 157 24.75 -6.30 -13.46
N LEU A 158 23.42 -6.37 -13.69
CA LEU A 158 22.40 -5.85 -12.79
C LEU A 158 21.45 -6.94 -12.29
N ALA A 159 21.59 -8.18 -12.76
CA ALA A 159 20.83 -9.28 -12.19
C ALA A 159 21.09 -9.29 -10.68
N PRO A 160 20.07 -9.30 -9.85
CA PRO A 160 20.24 -9.40 -8.42
C PRO A 160 21.07 -10.67 -8.19
N SER A 161 22.27 -10.49 -7.68
CA SER A 161 23.03 -11.61 -7.15
C SER A 161 22.10 -12.26 -6.14
N GLY A 162 21.53 -13.41 -6.46
CA GLY A 162 20.61 -14.18 -5.63
C GLY A 162 21.29 -14.72 -4.37
N GLY A 163 21.99 -13.86 -3.68
CA GLY A 163 22.60 -14.06 -2.39
C GLY A 163 21.92 -13.14 -1.40
N ALA A 164 21.34 -13.74 -0.36
CA ALA A 164 20.99 -13.06 0.86
C ALA A 164 22.17 -12.19 1.29
N GLY A 165 22.14 -10.89 0.98
CA GLY A 165 23.03 -9.94 1.60
C GLY A 165 22.80 -10.02 3.11
N PRO A 166 23.86 -9.98 3.94
CA PRO A 166 23.70 -10.07 5.38
C PRO A 166 22.77 -8.94 5.82
N ALA A 167 21.75 -9.29 6.61
CA ALA A 167 20.92 -8.37 7.35
C ALA A 167 21.82 -7.63 8.36
N GLY A 168 22.54 -6.63 7.89
CA GLY A 168 23.37 -5.73 8.68
C GLY A 168 22.55 -4.48 8.94
N GLY A 169 22.09 -4.33 10.19
CA GLY A 169 21.37 -3.16 10.64
C GLY A 169 22.21 -1.89 10.50
N GLY A 170 21.60 -0.87 9.92
CA GLY A 170 22.11 0.48 9.81
C GLY A 170 21.39 1.18 8.69
N GLY A 171 20.46 2.05 9.01
CA GLY A 171 19.83 3.12 8.25
C GLY A 171 19.96 3.13 6.73
N GLN A 172 19.60 2.06 6.07
CA GLN A 172 19.59 2.01 4.60
C GLN A 172 18.46 2.93 4.12
N SER A 173 18.82 3.83 3.19
CA SER A 173 17.84 4.68 2.53
C SER A 173 16.79 3.80 1.83
N THR A 174 15.56 4.28 1.75
CA THR A 174 14.44 3.59 1.06
C THR A 174 14.81 3.14 -0.35
N GLN A 175 15.76 3.83 -0.96
CA GLN A 175 16.27 3.59 -2.30
C GLN A 175 17.22 2.37 -2.39
N GLU A 176 18.05 2.15 -1.37
CA GLU A 176 18.89 0.95 -1.27
C GLU A 176 18.04 -0.29 -0.99
N GLN A 177 16.98 -0.15 -0.20
CA GLN A 177 16.00 -1.22 0.03
C GLN A 177 15.23 -1.59 -1.25
N MET A 178 14.90 -0.61 -2.10
CA MET A 178 14.31 -0.89 -3.42
C MET A 178 15.28 -1.60 -4.36
N GLN A 179 16.55 -1.23 -4.38
CA GLN A 179 17.56 -1.90 -5.22
C GLN A 179 17.82 -3.34 -4.78
N SER A 180 17.84 -3.60 -3.48
CA SER A 180 18.03 -4.96 -2.95
C SER A 180 16.85 -5.89 -3.20
N SER A 181 15.67 -5.34 -3.52
CA SER A 181 14.45 -6.10 -3.79
C SER A 181 14.10 -6.23 -5.28
N MET A 182 14.96 -5.73 -6.18
CA MET A 182 14.75 -5.83 -7.62
C MET A 182 14.96 -7.29 -8.07
N LYS A 183 13.94 -7.87 -8.71
CA LYS A 183 13.94 -9.27 -9.15
C LYS A 183 14.18 -9.45 -10.63
N ASP A 184 13.77 -8.50 -11.44
CA ASP A 184 13.85 -8.61 -12.90
C ASP A 184 13.90 -7.21 -13.51
N ILE A 185 14.72 -7.06 -14.55
CA ILE A 185 14.79 -5.85 -15.36
C ILE A 185 14.85 -6.23 -16.83
N LYS A 186 14.01 -5.61 -17.64
CA LYS A 186 13.96 -5.81 -19.08
C LYS A 186 13.79 -4.48 -19.78
N LEU A 187 14.49 -4.31 -20.87
CA LEU A 187 14.36 -3.14 -21.74
C LEU A 187 13.84 -3.59 -23.10
N HIS A 188 12.82 -2.93 -23.58
CA HIS A 188 12.34 -3.09 -24.94
C HIS A 188 12.55 -1.79 -25.72
N LEU A 189 13.16 -1.88 -26.89
CA LEU A 189 13.46 -0.75 -27.76
C LEU A 189 12.49 -0.73 -28.92
N ALA A 190 11.57 0.27 -28.93
CA ALA A 190 10.54 0.41 -29.96
C ALA A 190 10.69 1.75 -30.72
N GLY A 191 11.19 1.69 -31.93
CA GLY A 191 11.40 2.87 -32.77
C GLY A 191 12.45 3.81 -32.15
N ASP A 192 12.01 4.93 -31.58
CA ASP A 192 12.84 5.93 -30.89
C ASP A 192 12.61 5.99 -29.37
N GLN A 193 11.87 5.04 -28.84
CA GLN A 193 11.49 4.97 -27.42
C GLN A 193 12.09 3.74 -26.73
N ILE A 194 12.31 3.89 -25.44
CA ILE A 194 12.65 2.80 -24.53
C ILE A 194 11.46 2.49 -23.64
N GLN A 195 11.16 1.23 -23.48
CA GLN A 195 10.24 0.70 -22.50
C GLN A 195 11.04 -0.09 -21.47
N ALA A 196 11.20 0.48 -20.29
CA ALA A 196 11.85 -0.17 -19.16
C ALA A 196 10.81 -0.88 -18.30
N TYR A 197 10.96 -2.17 -18.12
CA TYR A 197 10.18 -2.99 -17.22
C TYR A 197 11.04 -3.45 -16.07
N THR A 198 10.60 -3.25 -14.86
CA THR A 198 11.26 -3.79 -13.66
C THR A 198 10.25 -4.40 -12.72
N ARG A 199 10.64 -5.44 -12.03
CA ARG A 199 9.86 -6.08 -10.99
C ARG A 199 10.62 -6.05 -9.67
N PHE A 200 9.98 -5.58 -8.63
CA PHE A 200 10.55 -5.49 -7.29
C PHE A 200 9.58 -6.03 -6.25
N ASN A 201 10.12 -6.45 -5.12
CA ASN A 201 9.30 -6.91 -4.00
C ASN A 201 9.02 -5.74 -3.04
N LEU A 202 7.75 -5.47 -2.83
CA LEU A 202 7.29 -4.45 -1.88
C LEU A 202 6.43 -5.13 -0.80
N TYR A 203 6.91 -5.15 0.44
CA TYR A 203 6.22 -5.79 1.58
C TYR A 203 5.78 -7.24 1.29
N GLY A 204 6.65 -8.05 0.65
CA GLY A 204 6.34 -9.44 0.31
C GLY A 204 5.44 -9.63 -0.90
N LYS A 205 5.06 -8.56 -1.59
CA LYS A 205 4.29 -8.59 -2.85
C LYS A 205 5.15 -8.13 -4.02
N ASP A 206 5.05 -8.85 -5.13
CA ASP A 206 5.73 -8.45 -6.35
C ASP A 206 4.93 -7.35 -7.04
N VAL A 207 5.59 -6.23 -7.28
CA VAL A 207 5.04 -5.07 -8.00
C VAL A 207 5.90 -4.87 -9.25
N SER A 208 5.26 -4.61 -10.38
CA SER A 208 5.97 -4.25 -11.61
C SER A 208 5.85 -2.75 -11.87
N LEU A 209 6.93 -2.15 -12.34
CA LEU A 209 6.98 -0.79 -12.85
C LEU A 209 7.38 -0.85 -14.31
N GLN A 210 6.60 -0.24 -15.16
CA GLN A 210 6.88 -0.09 -16.57
C GLN A 210 6.90 1.39 -16.91
N LEU A 211 7.98 1.86 -17.54
CA LEU A 211 8.13 3.23 -17.98
C LEU A 211 8.45 3.23 -19.46
N THR A 212 7.74 4.04 -20.23
CA THR A 212 8.00 4.26 -21.64
C THR A 212 8.39 5.71 -21.87
N GLY A 213 9.43 5.96 -22.64
CA GLY A 213 9.89 7.32 -22.90
C GLY A 213 11.01 7.39 -23.94
N LYS A 214 11.50 8.61 -24.16
CA LYS A 214 12.64 8.88 -25.02
C LYS A 214 13.87 9.16 -24.18
N LEU A 215 15.00 8.57 -24.58
CA LEU A 215 16.30 8.93 -24.01
C LEU A 215 16.80 10.21 -24.66
N SER A 216 17.28 11.13 -23.85
CA SER A 216 17.92 12.36 -24.29
C SER A 216 19.16 12.64 -23.44
N VAL A 217 20.08 13.43 -23.99
CA VAL A 217 21.25 13.91 -23.25
C VAL A 217 21.11 15.39 -23.04
N LYS A 218 21.06 15.83 -21.79
CA LYS A 218 20.99 17.24 -21.39
C LYS A 218 22.05 17.53 -20.33
N ASP A 219 22.86 18.55 -20.54
CA ASP A 219 23.92 18.96 -19.61
C ASP A 219 24.91 17.83 -19.25
N GLY A 220 25.29 17.01 -20.25
CA GLY A 220 26.19 15.88 -20.06
C GLY A 220 25.61 14.75 -19.21
N ARG A 221 24.28 14.66 -19.09
CA ARG A 221 23.57 13.62 -18.34
C ARG A 221 22.50 12.96 -19.17
N ILE A 222 22.33 11.67 -18.94
CA ILE A 222 21.20 10.93 -19.51
C ILE A 222 19.91 11.37 -18.80
N ARG A 223 18.89 11.61 -19.60
CA ARG A 223 17.53 11.91 -19.15
C ARG A 223 16.54 10.99 -19.85
N LEU A 224 15.51 10.61 -19.14
CA LEU A 224 14.36 9.91 -19.68
C LEU A 224 13.16 10.86 -19.69
N ASP A 225 12.73 11.23 -20.88
CA ASP A 225 11.50 11.98 -21.09
C ASP A 225 10.34 10.97 -21.16
N ALA A 226 9.79 10.64 -19.98
CA ALA A 226 8.77 9.61 -19.85
C ALA A 226 7.44 10.06 -20.46
N THR A 227 6.87 9.25 -21.35
CA THR A 227 5.60 9.48 -22.02
C THR A 227 4.46 8.69 -21.39
N ASP A 228 4.75 7.48 -20.92
CA ASP A 228 3.79 6.59 -20.27
C ASP A 228 4.42 5.82 -19.12
N GLY A 229 3.60 5.43 -18.13
CA GLY A 229 4.02 4.63 -17.01
C GLY A 229 2.90 3.78 -16.44
N LEU A 230 3.23 2.58 -15.98
CA LEU A 230 2.34 1.65 -15.30
C LEU A 230 2.98 1.18 -14.01
N LEU A 231 2.23 1.22 -12.91
CA LEU A 231 2.60 0.60 -11.65
C LEU A 231 1.66 -0.59 -11.41
N GLY A 232 2.16 -1.81 -11.56
CA GLY A 232 1.31 -2.96 -11.77
C GLY A 232 0.52 -2.80 -13.06
N THR A 233 -0.80 -2.85 -12.96
CA THR A 233 -1.71 -2.51 -14.09
C THR A 233 -2.31 -1.12 -13.96
N LEU A 234 -1.92 -0.33 -12.93
CA LEU A 234 -2.41 1.02 -12.70
C LEU A 234 -1.63 2.03 -13.56
N PRO A 235 -2.29 2.77 -14.45
CA PRO A 235 -1.63 3.81 -15.23
C PRO A 235 -1.24 5.00 -14.35
N ILE A 236 0.00 5.48 -14.52
CA ILE A 236 0.50 6.67 -13.83
C ILE A 236 0.07 7.90 -14.64
N PRO A 237 -0.61 8.89 -14.03
CA PRO A 237 -0.99 10.11 -14.72
C PRO A 237 0.24 10.84 -15.29
N LYS A 238 0.17 11.31 -16.54
CA LYS A 238 1.28 11.99 -17.23
C LYS A 238 1.82 13.18 -16.45
N ALA A 239 0.95 13.95 -15.80
CA ALA A 239 1.34 15.10 -14.96
C ALA A 239 2.23 14.70 -13.78
N ALA A 240 1.96 13.55 -13.16
CA ALA A 240 2.78 13.02 -12.07
C ALA A 240 4.05 12.33 -12.59
N LEU A 241 3.96 11.65 -13.74
CA LEU A 241 5.05 10.89 -14.31
C LEU A 241 6.27 11.78 -14.64
N GLY A 242 6.06 12.87 -15.37
CA GLY A 242 7.14 13.76 -15.78
C GLY A 242 7.90 14.37 -14.59
N SER A 243 7.17 14.88 -13.59
CA SER A 243 7.77 15.47 -12.39
C SER A 243 8.48 14.43 -11.52
N THR A 244 7.90 13.24 -11.36
CA THR A 244 8.49 12.16 -10.55
C THR A 244 9.77 11.62 -11.21
N VAL A 245 9.74 11.35 -12.51
CA VAL A 245 10.92 10.88 -13.24
C VAL A 245 12.01 11.95 -13.24
N ALA A 246 11.69 13.23 -13.50
CA ALA A 246 12.66 14.30 -13.45
C ALA A 246 13.29 14.45 -12.05
N SER A 247 12.49 14.38 -10.99
CA SER A 247 13.00 14.46 -9.61
C SER A 247 13.89 13.27 -9.25
N LEU A 248 13.62 12.09 -9.78
CA LEU A 248 14.46 10.90 -9.60
C LEU A 248 15.85 11.10 -10.23
N PHE A 249 15.91 11.64 -11.45
CA PHE A 249 17.18 11.91 -12.15
C PHE A 249 17.97 13.07 -11.52
N ASP A 250 17.27 14.06 -10.95
CA ASP A 250 17.87 15.24 -10.34
C ASP A 250 18.17 15.08 -8.84
N ALA A 251 17.73 13.98 -8.21
CA ALA A 251 18.03 13.72 -6.81
C ALA A 251 19.55 13.70 -6.56
N PRO A 252 20.05 14.33 -5.48
CA PRO A 252 21.50 14.41 -5.20
C PRO A 252 22.20 13.06 -5.20
N THR A 253 21.52 12.02 -4.69
CA THR A 253 22.02 10.63 -4.63
C THR A 253 22.13 9.94 -5.99
N ASN A 254 21.36 10.40 -6.98
CA ASN A 254 21.27 9.78 -8.29
C ASN A 254 21.94 10.59 -9.39
N ARG A 255 22.03 11.90 -9.18
CA ARG A 255 22.53 12.86 -10.17
C ARG A 255 23.87 12.45 -10.77
N GLU A 256 24.80 11.95 -9.94
CA GLU A 256 26.13 11.52 -10.37
C GLU A 256 26.09 10.22 -11.17
N LYS A 257 25.12 9.34 -10.93
CA LYS A 257 24.99 8.06 -11.64
C LYS A 257 24.58 8.21 -13.11
N PHE A 258 23.96 9.34 -13.45
CA PHE A 258 23.49 9.64 -14.80
C PHE A 258 24.42 10.57 -15.58
N VAL A 259 25.54 10.95 -14.98
CA VAL A 259 26.58 11.72 -15.69
C VAL A 259 27.22 10.83 -16.74
N LEU A 260 27.25 11.31 -17.98
CA LEU A 260 27.92 10.63 -19.05
C LEU A 260 29.45 10.75 -18.89
N PRO A 261 30.20 9.66 -19.11
CA PRO A 261 31.66 9.74 -19.22
C PRO A 261 32.08 10.81 -20.24
N PRO A 262 33.21 11.51 -20.03
CA PRO A 262 33.60 12.65 -20.87
C PRO A 262 33.81 12.30 -22.34
N HIS A 263 34.08 11.04 -22.64
CA HIS A 263 34.26 10.53 -24.00
C HIS A 263 32.95 10.20 -24.73
N ILE A 264 31.81 10.18 -24.06
CA ILE A 264 30.49 9.98 -24.68
C ILE A 264 29.90 11.33 -25.07
N ALA A 265 29.51 11.47 -26.33
CA ALA A 265 28.89 12.67 -26.86
C ALA A 265 27.39 12.65 -26.72
N ASN A 266 26.76 11.51 -27.07
CA ASN A 266 25.32 11.36 -27.14
C ASN A 266 24.90 9.91 -26.93
N VAL A 267 23.69 9.75 -26.41
CA VAL A 267 23.01 8.45 -26.27
C VAL A 267 21.58 8.65 -26.74
N GLN A 268 21.15 7.91 -27.75
CA GLN A 268 19.82 8.00 -28.32
C GLN A 268 19.36 6.66 -28.87
N ILE A 269 18.05 6.49 -28.99
CA ILE A 269 17.45 5.30 -29.60
C ILE A 269 17.00 5.66 -31.00
N GLN A 270 17.39 4.85 -31.96
CA GLN A 270 17.00 4.98 -33.36
C GLN A 270 16.71 3.59 -33.94
N ASN A 271 15.57 3.44 -34.60
CA ASN A 271 15.17 2.19 -35.26
C ASN A 271 15.19 0.94 -34.38
N GLY A 272 14.95 1.10 -33.06
CA GLY A 272 14.96 -0.03 -32.11
C GLY A 272 16.37 -0.43 -31.66
N GLU A 273 17.38 0.38 -31.88
CA GLU A 273 18.74 0.19 -31.39
C GLU A 273 19.20 1.38 -30.56
N LEU A 274 20.01 1.13 -29.56
CA LEU A 274 20.66 2.17 -28.74
C LEU A 274 21.97 2.59 -29.40
N HIS A 275 22.05 3.84 -29.83
CA HIS A 275 23.22 4.44 -30.44
C HIS A 275 23.99 5.27 -29.41
N ILE A 276 25.21 4.87 -29.11
CA ILE A 276 26.12 5.59 -28.22
C ILE A 276 27.20 6.24 -29.09
N SER A 277 27.22 7.56 -29.13
CA SER A 277 28.20 8.33 -29.90
C SER A 277 29.35 8.77 -29.00
N TYR A 278 30.59 8.48 -29.43
CA TYR A 278 31.80 8.85 -28.73
C TYR A 278 32.39 10.12 -29.33
N LYS A 279 32.94 10.99 -28.48
CA LYS A 279 33.72 12.16 -28.89
C LYS A 279 35.12 11.73 -29.27
N SER A 280 35.68 12.38 -30.30
CA SER A 280 37.10 12.36 -30.53
C SER A 280 37.83 12.97 -29.33
N THR A 281 38.80 12.25 -28.76
CA THR A 281 39.69 12.73 -27.70
C THR A 281 40.97 13.34 -28.31
N ALA A 282 40.90 13.84 -29.56
CA ALA A 282 42.06 14.53 -30.13
C ALA A 282 42.44 15.67 -29.18
N THR A 283 43.59 15.50 -28.55
CA THR A 283 44.22 16.46 -27.62
C THR A 283 44.36 17.81 -28.35
N GLN A 284 43.71 18.86 -27.78
CA GLN A 284 44.10 20.23 -28.10
C GLN A 284 45.47 20.53 -27.51
#